data_53fd2beeadb74622a462ef134e7c37f8
#
_entry.id   53fd2beeadb74622a462ef134e7c37f8
#
_cell.length_a   1.000
_cell.length_b   1.000
_cell.length_c   1.000
_cell.angle_alpha   90.00
_cell.angle_beta   90.00
_cell.angle_gamma   90.00
#
_symmetry.space_group_name_H-M   'P 1'
#
loop_
_entity.id
_entity.type
_entity.pdbx_description
1 polymer ?
#
loop_
_entity_poly.entity_id
_entity_poly.type
_entity_poly.pdbx_seq_one_letter_code
_entity_poly.pdbx_strand_id
1 'polypeptide(L)'
;NKLELLKWIREEKKCEWDVGTINAAVGQGNLEMVKYCVANECPINWSACGCAASGGRLEILKYLREEAKAPWGSWTATRAASNGHLHILEYLVERKFDEYEEDACENAAKNGHLDCLKYLHETAKAPWDYWCVQEAHKNKHTKCVQYLLDNDCPLPDGWRYEHGELHVLVESESESSSESEPESSSDYSLF
;
A
#
# COMPACT_ATOMS: atom_id res chain seq x y z
N ASN A 1 28.14 -15.98 2.90
CA ASN A 1 27.31 -15.07 3.66
C ASN A 1 27.08 -13.79 2.85
N LYS A 2 25.82 -13.32 2.75
CA LYS A 2 25.45 -12.13 1.93
C LYS A 2 26.15 -10.86 2.43
N LEU A 3 26.33 -10.72 3.73
CA LEU A 3 27.07 -9.59 4.33
C LEU A 3 28.53 -9.58 3.88
N GLU A 4 29.21 -10.73 3.90
CA GLU A 4 30.62 -10.82 3.47
C GLU A 4 30.77 -10.52 1.98
N LEU A 5 29.80 -10.93 1.17
CA LEU A 5 29.77 -10.56 -0.27
C LEU A 5 29.59 -9.04 -0.44
N LEU A 6 28.68 -8.43 0.34
CA LEU A 6 28.46 -6.98 0.30
C LEU A 6 29.72 -6.20 0.68
N LYS A 7 30.43 -6.64 1.74
CA LYS A 7 31.71 -6.08 2.15
C LYS A 7 32.74 -6.17 1.04
N TRP A 8 32.91 -7.37 0.48
CA TRP A 8 33.86 -7.61 -0.61
C TRP A 8 33.58 -6.73 -1.82
N ILE A 9 32.31 -6.58 -2.23
CA ILE A 9 31.91 -5.71 -3.33
C ILE A 9 32.29 -4.26 -3.03
N ARG A 10 32.07 -3.79 -1.81
CA ARG A 10 32.39 -2.42 -1.41
C ARG A 10 33.88 -2.18 -1.30
N GLU A 11 34.59 -3.02 -0.58
CA GLU A 11 35.98 -2.82 -0.18
C GLU A 11 36.96 -3.17 -1.32
N GLU A 12 36.74 -4.31 -2.00
CA GLU A 12 37.65 -4.80 -3.03
C GLU A 12 37.28 -4.32 -4.42
N LYS A 13 35.97 -4.28 -4.75
CA LYS A 13 35.51 -3.83 -6.08
C LYS A 13 35.23 -2.36 -6.16
N LYS A 14 35.18 -1.65 -5.00
CA LYS A 14 34.92 -0.22 -4.89
C LYS A 14 33.66 0.23 -5.63
N CYS A 15 32.64 -0.65 -5.67
CA CYS A 15 31.38 -0.32 -6.33
C CYS A 15 30.69 0.85 -5.62
N GLU A 16 30.15 1.77 -6.38
CA GLU A 16 29.32 2.84 -5.86
C GLU A 16 28.00 2.27 -5.30
N TRP A 17 27.50 2.92 -4.27
CA TRP A 17 26.25 2.57 -3.63
C TRP A 17 25.16 3.57 -3.96
N ASP A 18 23.98 3.06 -4.11
CA ASP A 18 22.77 3.84 -4.27
C ASP A 18 21.73 3.46 -3.20
N VAL A 19 20.59 4.13 -3.24
CA VAL A 19 19.45 3.83 -2.36
C VAL A 19 18.91 2.41 -2.54
N GLY A 20 19.12 1.79 -3.69
CA GLY A 20 18.72 0.40 -3.96
C GLY A 20 19.52 -0.59 -3.10
N THR A 21 20.77 -0.29 -2.79
CA THR A 21 21.64 -1.15 -1.97
C THR A 21 21.09 -1.29 -0.55
N ILE A 22 20.78 -0.18 0.11
CA ILE A 22 20.20 -0.23 1.47
C ILE A 22 18.78 -0.80 1.45
N ASN A 23 17.97 -0.45 0.46
CA ASN A 23 16.61 -0.97 0.32
C ASN A 23 16.60 -2.50 0.15
N ALA A 24 17.56 -3.06 -0.59
CA ALA A 24 17.74 -4.50 -0.72
C ALA A 24 18.12 -5.17 0.61
N ALA A 25 19.02 -4.53 1.39
CA ALA A 25 19.39 -5.03 2.72
C ALA A 25 18.20 -5.02 3.68
N VAL A 26 17.40 -3.94 3.66
CA VAL A 26 16.17 -3.79 4.44
C VAL A 26 15.13 -4.85 4.02
N GLY A 27 14.88 -5.00 2.72
CA GLY A 27 13.93 -5.98 2.19
C GLY A 27 14.28 -7.44 2.55
N GLN A 28 15.58 -7.75 2.69
CA GLN A 28 16.04 -9.04 3.19
C GLN A 28 15.88 -9.22 4.71
N GLY A 29 15.57 -8.16 5.44
CA GLY A 29 15.42 -8.18 6.90
C GLY A 29 16.77 -8.36 7.64
N ASN A 30 17.89 -8.02 7.00
CA ASN A 30 19.21 -8.21 7.59
C ASN A 30 19.72 -6.92 8.21
N LEU A 31 19.49 -6.76 9.52
CA LEU A 31 19.86 -5.56 10.28
C LEU A 31 21.39 -5.29 10.22
N GLU A 32 22.23 -6.32 10.25
CA GLU A 32 23.69 -6.14 10.19
C GLU A 32 24.14 -5.62 8.82
N MET A 33 23.50 -6.04 7.72
CA MET A 33 23.76 -5.44 6.41
C MET A 33 23.31 -3.99 6.36
N VAL A 34 22.15 -3.67 6.94
CA VAL A 34 21.65 -2.28 7.01
C VAL A 34 22.62 -1.41 7.81
N LYS A 35 23.08 -1.87 8.99
CA LYS A 35 24.08 -1.16 9.81
C LYS A 35 25.38 -0.94 9.03
N TYR A 36 25.84 -1.95 8.32
CA TYR A 36 27.05 -1.83 7.49
C TYR A 36 26.88 -0.80 6.37
N CYS A 37 25.71 -0.79 5.68
CA CYS A 37 25.40 0.23 4.68
C CYS A 37 25.44 1.64 5.27
N VAL A 38 24.77 1.85 6.41
CA VAL A 38 24.72 3.16 7.10
C VAL A 38 26.12 3.61 7.53
N ALA A 39 26.92 2.72 8.15
CA ALA A 39 28.27 3.01 8.60
C ALA A 39 29.24 3.36 7.47
N ASN A 40 28.94 2.97 6.24
CA ASN A 40 29.72 3.28 5.04
C ASN A 40 29.04 4.31 4.12
N GLU A 41 28.20 5.16 4.69
CA GLU A 41 27.59 6.32 4.04
C GLU A 41 26.73 5.97 2.80
N CYS A 42 26.07 4.79 2.82
CA CYS A 42 25.11 4.44 1.77
C CYS A 42 23.97 5.45 1.76
N PRO A 43 23.59 6.01 0.60
CA PRO A 43 22.47 6.95 0.52
C PRO A 43 21.17 6.34 1.05
N ILE A 44 20.45 7.10 1.89
CA ILE A 44 19.17 6.68 2.47
C ILE A 44 18.10 7.69 2.10
N ASN A 45 16.93 7.21 1.70
CA ASN A 45 15.74 8.02 1.47
C ASN A 45 14.53 7.41 2.19
N TRP A 46 13.37 8.04 2.05
CA TRP A 46 12.10 7.60 2.66
C TRP A 46 11.70 6.16 2.29
N SER A 47 12.15 5.65 1.14
CA SER A 47 11.79 4.29 0.70
C SER A 47 12.37 3.20 1.59
N ALA A 48 13.47 3.46 2.30
CA ALA A 48 14.05 2.49 3.23
C ALA A 48 13.09 2.18 4.40
N CYS A 49 12.46 3.21 4.98
CA CYS A 49 11.43 3.05 6.01
C CYS A 49 10.18 2.34 5.45
N GLY A 50 9.76 2.70 4.23
CA GLY A 50 8.67 2.02 3.54
C GLY A 50 8.95 0.54 3.26
N CYS A 51 10.18 0.18 2.87
CA CYS A 51 10.60 -1.22 2.70
C CYS A 51 10.58 -2.00 4.02
N ALA A 52 11.06 -1.38 5.10
CA ALA A 52 11.02 -1.97 6.44
C ALA A 52 9.58 -2.22 6.89
N ALA A 53 8.70 -1.24 6.67
CA ALA A 53 7.27 -1.34 6.99
C ALA A 53 6.57 -2.41 6.15
N SER A 54 6.85 -2.48 4.85
CA SER A 54 6.28 -3.51 3.95
C SER A 54 6.65 -4.94 4.37
N GLY A 55 7.85 -5.13 4.91
CA GLY A 55 8.32 -6.44 5.38
C GLY A 55 8.06 -6.72 6.87
N GLY A 56 7.39 -5.83 7.60
CA GLY A 56 7.15 -5.97 9.05
C GLY A 56 8.43 -5.94 9.89
N ARG A 57 9.48 -5.25 9.42
CA ARG A 57 10.82 -5.27 10.01
C ARG A 57 10.96 -4.17 11.08
N LEU A 58 10.28 -4.31 12.20
CA LEU A 58 10.22 -3.28 13.26
C LEU A 58 11.63 -2.86 13.75
N GLU A 59 12.52 -3.80 14.03
CA GLU A 59 13.86 -3.49 14.54
C GLU A 59 14.71 -2.72 13.50
N ILE A 60 14.52 -3.02 12.21
CA ILE A 60 15.18 -2.27 11.14
C ILE A 60 14.57 -0.86 11.03
N LEU A 61 13.22 -0.75 11.09
CA LEU A 61 12.55 0.54 11.06
C LEU A 61 12.99 1.44 12.23
N LYS A 62 13.07 0.89 13.45
CA LYS A 62 13.58 1.59 14.62
C LYS A 62 15.01 2.09 14.39
N TYR A 63 15.90 1.21 13.95
CA TYR A 63 17.29 1.57 13.66
C TYR A 63 17.39 2.68 12.61
N LEU A 64 16.67 2.54 11.49
CA LEU A 64 16.66 3.55 10.43
C LEU A 64 16.17 4.90 10.96
N ARG A 65 15.12 4.93 11.78
CA ARG A 65 14.52 6.17 12.27
C ARG A 65 15.29 6.77 13.42
N GLU A 66 15.71 5.97 14.39
CA GLU A 66 16.26 6.46 15.65
C GLU A 66 17.78 6.69 15.56
N GLU A 67 18.51 5.83 14.85
CA GLU A 67 19.97 5.90 14.74
C GLU A 67 20.41 6.55 13.41
N ALA A 68 19.93 6.04 12.28
CA ALA A 68 20.32 6.53 10.96
C ALA A 68 19.61 7.82 10.55
N LYS A 69 18.58 8.29 11.31
CA LYS A 69 17.77 9.49 11.03
C LYS A 69 17.15 9.49 9.63
N ALA A 70 16.85 8.31 9.10
CA ALA A 70 16.21 8.16 7.81
C ALA A 70 14.85 8.87 7.78
N PRO A 71 14.50 9.57 6.69
CA PRO A 71 13.16 10.13 6.54
C PRO A 71 12.12 9.03 6.39
N TRP A 72 10.92 9.28 6.85
CA TRP A 72 9.74 8.47 6.56
C TRP A 72 8.65 9.36 5.97
N GLY A 73 7.57 8.80 5.46
CA GLY A 73 6.43 9.53 4.88
C GLY A 73 5.20 8.64 4.86
N SER A 74 4.09 9.13 4.33
CA SER A 74 2.78 8.45 4.26
C SER A 74 2.88 6.99 3.76
N TRP A 75 3.76 6.72 2.82
CA TRP A 75 4.07 5.36 2.34
C TRP A 75 4.48 4.37 3.41
N THR A 76 5.04 4.83 4.54
CA THR A 76 5.43 3.93 5.64
C THR A 76 4.18 3.32 6.27
N ALA A 77 3.16 4.13 6.56
CA ALA A 77 1.89 3.65 7.09
C ALA A 77 1.12 2.81 6.07
N THR A 78 1.00 3.28 4.82
CA THR A 78 0.33 2.58 3.72
C THR A 78 0.91 1.19 3.49
N ARG A 79 2.25 1.06 3.48
CA ARG A 79 2.93 -0.24 3.30
C ARG A 79 2.73 -1.18 4.49
N ALA A 80 2.75 -0.67 5.72
CA ALA A 80 2.43 -1.45 6.90
C ALA A 80 0.99 -1.97 6.85
N ALA A 81 0.05 -1.09 6.53
CA ALA A 81 -1.38 -1.40 6.43
C ALA A 81 -1.68 -2.42 5.32
N SER A 82 -1.08 -2.23 4.14
CA SER A 82 -1.23 -3.12 2.98
C SER A 82 -0.79 -4.56 3.24
N ASN A 83 0.16 -4.76 4.17
CA ASN A 83 0.72 -6.07 4.49
C ASN A 83 0.30 -6.58 5.89
N GLY A 84 -0.62 -5.91 6.57
CA GLY A 84 -1.16 -6.36 7.85
C GLY A 84 -0.20 -6.25 9.04
N HIS A 85 0.76 -5.35 8.97
CA HIS A 85 1.78 -5.19 10.00
C HIS A 85 1.34 -4.20 11.10
N LEU A 86 0.35 -4.58 11.91
CA LEU A 86 -0.20 -3.76 12.99
C LEU A 86 0.88 -3.20 13.93
N HIS A 87 1.86 -4.01 14.34
CA HIS A 87 2.95 -3.59 15.21
C HIS A 87 3.83 -2.44 14.65
N ILE A 88 3.85 -2.28 13.32
CA ILE A 88 4.49 -1.13 12.67
C ILE A 88 3.61 0.12 12.84
N LEU A 89 2.29 0.00 12.65
CA LEU A 89 1.35 1.10 12.85
C LEU A 89 1.36 1.57 14.30
N GLU A 90 1.41 0.64 15.26
CA GLU A 90 1.57 0.93 16.69
C GLU A 90 2.83 1.78 16.95
N TYR A 91 3.96 1.35 16.40
CA TYR A 91 5.22 2.11 16.52
C TYR A 91 5.12 3.51 15.89
N LEU A 92 4.47 3.65 14.73
CA LEU A 92 4.28 4.96 14.09
C LEU A 92 3.49 5.92 15.00
N VAL A 93 2.39 5.46 15.60
CA VAL A 93 1.59 6.26 16.54
C VAL A 93 2.40 6.63 17.79
N GLU A 94 3.16 5.70 18.37
CA GLU A 94 4.05 5.97 19.51
C GLU A 94 5.09 7.06 19.20
N ARG A 95 5.55 7.13 17.96
CA ARG A 95 6.50 8.14 17.48
C ARG A 95 5.84 9.41 16.95
N LYS A 96 4.54 9.58 17.16
CA LYS A 96 3.74 10.74 16.74
C LYS A 96 3.82 10.99 15.22
N PHE A 97 3.77 9.91 14.46
CA PHE A 97 3.62 10.00 13.03
C PHE A 97 2.22 10.56 12.71
N ASP A 98 2.15 11.54 11.82
CA ASP A 98 0.92 12.29 11.49
C ASP A 98 0.65 12.41 9.97
N GLU A 99 1.50 11.76 9.15
CA GLU A 99 1.35 11.78 7.69
C GLU A 99 0.50 10.58 7.19
N TYR A 100 -0.72 10.43 7.73
CA TYR A 100 -1.65 9.41 7.26
C TYR A 100 -2.50 9.96 6.12
N GLU A 101 -2.60 9.20 5.03
CA GLU A 101 -3.45 9.45 3.88
C GLU A 101 -4.53 8.35 3.79
N GLU A 102 -5.59 8.59 3.00
CA GLU A 102 -6.70 7.64 2.77
C GLU A 102 -6.20 6.28 2.30
N ASP A 103 -5.11 6.26 1.52
CA ASP A 103 -4.46 5.04 1.00
C ASP A 103 -4.12 4.01 2.09
N ALA A 104 -3.86 4.45 3.33
CA ALA A 104 -3.56 3.53 4.41
C ALA A 104 -4.77 2.68 4.79
N CYS A 105 -5.95 3.32 4.95
CA CYS A 105 -7.20 2.64 5.24
C CYS A 105 -7.70 1.82 4.05
N GLU A 106 -7.61 2.38 2.82
CA GLU A 106 -7.96 1.68 1.59
C GLU A 106 -7.17 0.38 1.44
N ASN A 107 -5.84 0.45 1.56
CA ASN A 107 -4.98 -0.73 1.40
C ASN A 107 -5.19 -1.78 2.52
N ALA A 108 -5.47 -1.37 3.76
CA ALA A 108 -5.85 -2.29 4.82
C ALA A 108 -7.17 -3.01 4.48
N ALA A 109 -8.18 -2.26 4.02
CA ALA A 109 -9.49 -2.78 3.61
C ALA A 109 -9.39 -3.70 2.40
N LYS A 110 -8.67 -3.28 1.36
CA LYS A 110 -8.40 -4.02 0.12
C LYS A 110 -7.77 -5.39 0.34
N ASN A 111 -6.86 -5.49 1.31
CA ASN A 111 -6.15 -6.73 1.62
C ASN A 111 -6.75 -7.50 2.82
N GLY A 112 -7.87 -7.02 3.37
CA GLY A 112 -8.60 -7.70 4.44
C GLY A 112 -7.95 -7.64 5.82
N HIS A 113 -7.08 -6.68 6.06
CA HIS A 113 -6.38 -6.49 7.33
C HIS A 113 -7.23 -5.67 8.31
N LEU A 114 -8.30 -6.29 8.83
CA LEU A 114 -9.28 -5.65 9.70
C LEU A 114 -8.65 -5.00 10.94
N ASP A 115 -7.67 -5.64 11.55
CA ASP A 115 -7.04 -5.11 12.77
C ASP A 115 -6.25 -3.82 12.47
N CYS A 116 -5.57 -3.77 11.31
CA CYS A 116 -4.90 -2.57 10.84
C CYS A 116 -5.91 -1.45 10.51
N LEU A 117 -7.01 -1.81 9.81
CA LEU A 117 -8.07 -0.86 9.46
C LEU A 117 -8.69 -0.24 10.72
N LYS A 118 -9.02 -1.04 11.72
CA LYS A 118 -9.53 -0.57 13.01
C LYS A 118 -8.54 0.35 13.70
N TYR A 119 -7.29 -0.05 13.79
CA TYR A 119 -6.25 0.74 14.46
C TYR A 119 -6.02 2.08 13.77
N LEU A 120 -5.98 2.10 12.45
CA LEU A 120 -5.87 3.34 11.66
C LEU A 120 -7.04 4.29 11.93
N HIS A 121 -8.26 3.79 11.89
CA HIS A 121 -9.45 4.62 12.12
C HIS A 121 -9.59 5.04 13.59
N GLU A 122 -9.52 4.10 14.54
CA GLU A 122 -9.84 4.35 15.94
C GLU A 122 -8.73 5.06 16.71
N THR A 123 -7.47 4.74 16.41
CA THR A 123 -6.30 5.20 17.18
C THR A 123 -5.49 6.25 16.42
N ALA A 124 -5.08 5.95 15.19
CA ALA A 124 -4.28 6.86 14.38
C ALA A 124 -5.11 8.03 13.80
N LYS A 125 -6.46 7.90 13.79
CA LYS A 125 -7.38 8.86 13.17
C LYS A 125 -7.05 9.16 11.71
N ALA A 126 -6.56 8.14 11.00
CA ALA A 126 -6.30 8.21 9.57
C ALA A 126 -7.60 8.48 8.80
N PRO A 127 -7.55 9.33 7.77
CA PRO A 127 -8.70 9.55 6.92
C PRO A 127 -9.07 8.28 6.14
N TRP A 128 -10.32 8.19 5.76
CA TRP A 128 -10.84 7.17 4.85
C TRP A 128 -11.90 7.75 3.92
N ASP A 129 -12.14 7.06 2.82
CA ASP A 129 -13.13 7.43 1.83
C ASP A 129 -13.92 6.22 1.32
N TYR A 130 -14.75 6.42 0.31
CA TYR A 130 -15.59 5.36 -0.29
C TYR A 130 -14.78 4.23 -0.95
N TRP A 131 -13.52 4.47 -1.34
CA TRP A 131 -12.66 3.43 -1.90
C TRP A 131 -12.40 2.29 -0.92
N CYS A 132 -12.38 2.59 0.38
CA CYS A 132 -12.25 1.57 1.42
C CYS A 132 -13.36 0.53 1.33
N VAL A 133 -14.63 0.96 1.19
CA VAL A 133 -15.77 0.04 1.05
C VAL A 133 -15.73 -0.67 -0.29
N GLN A 134 -15.46 0.06 -1.37
CA GLN A 134 -15.44 -0.50 -2.72
C GLN A 134 -14.36 -1.58 -2.88
N GLU A 135 -13.11 -1.32 -2.46
CA GLU A 135 -12.02 -2.28 -2.57
C GLU A 135 -12.19 -3.47 -1.63
N ALA A 136 -12.70 -3.26 -0.40
CA ALA A 136 -13.02 -4.36 0.51
C ALA A 136 -14.11 -5.28 -0.07
N HIS A 137 -15.17 -4.69 -0.65
CA HIS A 137 -16.26 -5.44 -1.27
C HIS A 137 -15.79 -6.21 -2.50
N LYS A 138 -15.07 -5.56 -3.41
CA LYS A 138 -14.50 -6.17 -4.62
C LYS A 138 -13.60 -7.38 -4.30
N ASN A 139 -12.81 -7.28 -3.25
CA ASN A 139 -11.92 -8.34 -2.79
C ASN A 139 -12.57 -9.33 -1.80
N LYS A 140 -13.89 -9.19 -1.56
CA LYS A 140 -14.70 -10.09 -0.72
C LYS A 140 -14.29 -10.14 0.76
N HIS A 141 -13.73 -9.05 1.27
CA HIS A 141 -13.36 -8.91 2.68
C HIS A 141 -14.56 -8.46 3.53
N THR A 142 -15.54 -9.35 3.70
CA THR A 142 -16.83 -9.06 4.35
C THR A 142 -16.72 -8.44 5.73
N LYS A 143 -15.72 -8.84 6.53
CA LYS A 143 -15.50 -8.27 7.87
C LYS A 143 -15.03 -6.81 7.81
N CYS A 144 -14.21 -6.45 6.81
CA CYS A 144 -13.80 -5.06 6.59
C CYS A 144 -14.97 -4.24 6.10
N VAL A 145 -15.75 -4.77 5.15
CA VAL A 145 -16.99 -4.12 4.67
C VAL A 145 -17.93 -3.83 5.82
N GLN A 146 -18.24 -4.84 6.66
CA GLN A 146 -19.14 -4.65 7.80
C GLN A 146 -18.63 -3.58 8.75
N TYR A 147 -17.33 -3.62 9.10
CA TYR A 147 -16.74 -2.62 9.99
C TYR A 147 -16.85 -1.20 9.41
N LEU A 148 -16.58 -1.04 8.11
CA LEU A 148 -16.67 0.25 7.43
C LEU A 148 -18.10 0.80 7.44
N LEU A 149 -19.09 -0.06 7.16
CA LEU A 149 -20.50 0.30 7.18
C LEU A 149 -21.00 0.65 8.60
N ASP A 150 -20.58 -0.09 9.60
CA ASP A 150 -20.94 0.14 11.01
C ASP A 150 -20.33 1.45 11.57
N ASN A 151 -19.33 2.02 10.88
CA ASN A 151 -18.66 3.25 11.29
C ASN A 151 -18.83 4.40 10.28
N ASP A 152 -19.93 4.40 9.52
CA ASP A 152 -20.34 5.47 8.62
C ASP A 152 -19.29 5.86 7.56
N CYS A 153 -18.49 4.89 7.08
CA CYS A 153 -17.59 5.15 5.96
C CYS A 153 -18.40 5.56 4.73
N PRO A 154 -17.97 6.60 3.99
CA PRO A 154 -18.66 7.01 2.77
C PRO A 154 -18.85 5.85 1.79
N LEU A 155 -19.99 5.86 1.08
CA LEU A 155 -20.28 4.87 0.06
C LEU A 155 -20.01 5.43 -1.34
N PRO A 156 -19.65 4.57 -2.31
CA PRO A 156 -19.60 4.97 -3.71
C PRO A 156 -20.97 5.46 -4.21
N ASP A 157 -20.96 6.28 -5.25
CA ASP A 157 -22.20 6.77 -5.87
C ASP A 157 -23.12 5.62 -6.26
N GLY A 158 -24.38 5.75 -5.88
CA GLY A 158 -25.41 4.74 -6.16
C GLY A 158 -25.40 3.52 -5.23
N TRP A 159 -24.41 3.35 -4.38
CA TRP A 159 -24.44 2.29 -3.36
C TRP A 159 -25.28 2.74 -2.16
N ARG A 160 -25.97 1.81 -1.52
CA ARG A 160 -26.80 2.05 -0.33
C ARG A 160 -26.61 0.95 0.69
N TYR A 161 -26.60 1.34 1.96
CA TYR A 161 -26.65 0.39 3.07
C TYR A 161 -27.94 0.60 3.85
N GLU A 162 -28.86 -0.35 3.72
CA GLU A 162 -30.18 -0.27 4.31
C GLU A 162 -30.55 -1.63 4.94
N HIS A 163 -31.11 -1.60 6.15
CA HIS A 163 -31.57 -2.80 6.87
C HIS A 163 -30.49 -3.87 7.06
N GLY A 164 -29.19 -3.49 7.15
CA GLY A 164 -28.08 -4.42 7.31
C GLY A 164 -27.59 -5.05 6.01
N GLU A 165 -28.09 -4.62 4.86
CA GLU A 165 -27.71 -5.11 3.53
C GLU A 165 -27.08 -4.01 2.68
N LEU A 166 -25.99 -4.34 1.99
CA LEU A 166 -25.33 -3.45 1.03
C LEU A 166 -25.88 -3.68 -0.36
N HIS A 167 -26.56 -2.66 -0.89
CA HIS A 167 -27.08 -2.63 -2.26
C HIS A 167 -26.07 -1.93 -3.18
N VAL A 168 -25.55 -2.66 -4.14
CA VAL A 168 -24.55 -2.19 -5.11
C VAL A 168 -25.24 -1.99 -6.45
N LEU A 169 -25.19 -0.78 -7.01
CA LEU A 169 -25.58 -0.58 -8.40
C LEU A 169 -24.51 -1.22 -9.29
N VAL A 170 -24.85 -2.32 -9.92
CA VAL A 170 -24.08 -2.85 -11.06
C VAL A 170 -24.43 -1.95 -12.24
N GLU A 171 -23.50 -1.10 -12.69
CA GLU A 171 -23.65 -0.51 -14.02
C GLU A 171 -23.76 -1.69 -15.00
N SER A 172 -24.95 -1.87 -15.57
CA SER A 172 -25.11 -2.79 -16.69
C SER A 172 -24.16 -2.31 -17.78
N GLU A 173 -23.17 -3.12 -18.11
CA GLU A 173 -22.39 -2.91 -19.32
C GLU A 173 -23.40 -2.67 -20.43
N SER A 174 -23.50 -1.43 -20.89
CA SER A 174 -24.28 -1.12 -22.09
C SER A 174 -23.60 -1.87 -23.22
N GLU A 175 -24.16 -3.01 -23.58
CA GLU A 175 -23.85 -3.65 -24.85
C GLU A 175 -23.99 -2.57 -25.92
N SER A 176 -22.86 -2.08 -26.40
CA SER A 176 -22.79 -1.33 -27.63
C SER A 176 -23.15 -2.32 -28.74
N SER A 177 -24.44 -2.49 -28.96
CA SER A 177 -24.94 -3.10 -30.20
C SER A 177 -24.45 -2.20 -31.34
N SER A 178 -23.38 -2.62 -31.96
CA SER A 178 -22.99 -2.12 -33.27
C SER A 178 -24.08 -2.54 -34.24
N GLU A 179 -25.06 -1.64 -34.46
CA GLU A 179 -25.93 -1.73 -35.62
C GLU A 179 -25.04 -1.58 -36.85
N SER A 180 -24.76 -2.73 -37.47
CA SER A 180 -24.24 -2.79 -38.83
C SER A 180 -25.36 -2.33 -39.78
N GLU A 181 -25.23 -1.11 -40.29
CA GLU A 181 -26.08 -0.66 -41.40
C GLU A 181 -25.89 -1.59 -42.61
N PRO A 182 -26.98 -2.00 -43.29
CA PRO A 182 -26.87 -2.78 -44.50
C PRO A 182 -26.34 -1.87 -45.62
N GLU A 183 -25.19 -2.22 -46.19
CA GLU A 183 -24.73 -1.60 -47.44
C GLU A 183 -25.76 -1.77 -48.53
N SER A 184 -26.33 -0.66 -48.95
CA SER A 184 -27.17 -0.59 -50.14
C SER A 184 -26.34 -0.83 -51.38
N SER A 185 -26.60 -1.97 -52.04
CA SER A 185 -26.15 -2.27 -53.39
C SER A 185 -26.69 -1.22 -54.37
N SER A 186 -25.83 -0.39 -54.93
CA SER A 186 -26.12 0.38 -56.13
C SER A 186 -25.47 -0.28 -57.34
N ASP A 187 -26.31 -0.93 -58.13
CA ASP A 187 -26.07 -1.29 -59.50
C ASP A 187 -25.57 -0.11 -60.30
N TYR A 188 -24.41 -0.26 -60.92
CA TYR A 188 -24.06 0.48 -62.12
C TYR A 188 -23.78 -0.50 -63.24
N SER A 189 -24.79 -0.68 -64.07
CA SER A 189 -24.62 -1.23 -65.42
C SER A 189 -24.37 -0.09 -66.41
N LEU A 190 -23.48 -0.33 -67.35
CA LEU A 190 -23.47 0.14 -68.75
C LEU A 190 -22.83 1.49 -69.10
N PHE A 191 -21.81 1.54 -69.80
CA PHE A 191 -21.48 1.51 -71.23
C PHE A 191 -19.97 1.69 -71.39
#